data_ec8719474290fb206f163f0d3dc6e3c2
#
_entry.id   ec8719474290fb206f163f0d3dc6e3c2
#
_cell.length_a   1.000
_cell.length_b   1.000
_cell.length_c   1.000
_cell.angle_alpha   90.00
_cell.angle_beta   90.00
_cell.angle_gamma   90.00
#
_symmetry.space_group_name_H-M   'P 1'
#
loop_
_entity.id
_entity.type
_entity.pdbx_description
1 polymer ?
#
loop_
_entity_poly.entity_id
_entity_poly.type
_entity_poly.pdbx_seq_one_letter_code
_entity_poly.pdbx_strand_id
1 'polypeptide(L)'
;MKQLRLSRFFSVLAAVAIGLASTLPLAKAAEEGPESFVTTPLKALEEKNPKLIWDMLPASYQKDLNGLVQAFAKEMDAELWDAGAGLLGGIGELLRTKKDLIAGMLSEIDEAGEIPLSEITGGLEMAGTLLDKLAKSDLGSLNKLRTVDLGNVADTFGRDMMKLIEDSAKAAGEADPFGLETLRGIKVEVVSEDGSNATIKVSGLPEVFDFGALTELPGGLPPGLPGLPDLDELPFADFTDFENGELEVVKVEGKWVPKEIAAAWEDAISDAKEEMGGVGEMAAEDKQMALGVIKALNGSLAGIKKAKTPEQFQMALMQATMGVMMGAGGGDFG
;
A
#
# COMPACT_ATOMS: atom_id res chain seq x y z
N MET A 1 -14.68 -2.85 20.19
CA MET A 1 -13.78 -1.69 20.07
C MET A 1 -12.31 -2.06 19.83
N LYS A 2 -11.80 -3.27 20.14
CA LYS A 2 -10.39 -3.68 19.88
C LYS A 2 -10.11 -4.12 18.43
N GLN A 3 -11.12 -4.49 17.64
CA GLN A 3 -10.94 -4.89 16.22
C GLN A 3 -10.50 -3.74 15.29
N LEU A 4 -10.78 -2.47 15.68
CA LEU A 4 -10.38 -1.28 14.93
C LEU A 4 -8.85 -1.04 14.90
N ARG A 5 -8.08 -1.58 15.86
CA ARG A 5 -6.65 -1.29 15.97
C ARG A 5 -5.78 -2.02 14.94
N LEU A 6 -6.14 -3.26 14.57
CA LEU A 6 -5.39 -4.02 13.57
C LEU A 6 -5.60 -3.46 12.15
N SER A 7 -6.80 -2.93 11.87
CA SER A 7 -7.12 -2.30 10.59
C SER A 7 -6.25 -1.05 10.38
N ARG A 8 -6.13 -0.18 11.38
CA ARG A 8 -5.32 1.05 11.30
C ARG A 8 -3.83 0.79 11.11
N PHE A 9 -3.31 -0.33 11.64
CA PHE A 9 -1.89 -0.69 11.45
C PHE A 9 -1.57 -1.10 10.01
N PHE A 10 -2.39 -1.97 9.41
CA PHE A 10 -2.26 -2.26 7.96
C PHE A 10 -2.42 -0.99 7.14
N SER A 11 -3.17 -0.04 7.66
CA SER A 11 -3.34 1.30 7.14
C SER A 11 -2.04 2.11 7.10
N VAL A 12 -1.31 2.16 8.20
CA VAL A 12 -0.02 2.88 8.27
C VAL A 12 1.02 2.20 7.38
N LEU A 13 1.05 0.86 7.34
CA LEU A 13 1.97 0.10 6.46
C LEU A 13 1.61 0.27 4.98
N ALA A 14 0.32 0.27 4.65
CA ALA A 14 -0.16 0.56 3.31
C ALA A 14 0.09 2.03 2.94
N ALA A 15 -0.11 2.98 3.88
CA ALA A 15 0.18 4.39 3.67
C ALA A 15 1.68 4.65 3.46
N VAL A 16 2.55 4.00 4.24
CA VAL A 16 4.00 4.07 4.02
C VAL A 16 4.37 3.43 2.68
N ALA A 17 3.76 2.31 2.30
CA ALA A 17 4.02 1.66 1.01
C ALA A 17 3.43 2.47 -0.16
N ILE A 18 2.24 3.06 -0.03
CA ILE A 18 1.59 3.89 -1.05
C ILE A 18 2.20 5.28 -1.09
N GLY A 19 2.50 5.89 0.07
CA GLY A 19 3.21 7.17 0.15
C GLY A 19 4.60 7.12 -0.46
N LEU A 20 5.32 5.99 -0.30
CA LEU A 20 6.59 5.72 -1.00
C LEU A 20 6.40 5.51 -2.51
N ALA A 21 5.21 5.16 -2.98
CA ALA A 21 4.93 4.98 -4.40
C ALA A 21 4.43 6.24 -5.12
N SER A 22 3.95 7.25 -4.38
CA SER A 22 3.19 8.37 -4.96
C SER A 22 3.98 9.67 -5.14
N THR A 23 5.26 9.76 -4.78
CA THR A 23 6.04 10.99 -4.88
C THR A 23 7.18 10.90 -5.88
N LEU A 24 7.42 11.95 -6.65
CA LEU A 24 8.12 11.98 -7.94
C LEU A 24 9.48 12.74 -7.94
N PRO A 25 10.35 12.59 -8.93
CA PRO A 25 11.81 12.62 -8.89
C PRO A 25 12.58 13.80 -9.50
N LEU A 26 13.79 13.84 -9.46
CA LEU A 26 14.98 14.04 -10.27
C LEU A 26 16.12 14.77 -9.56
N ALA A 27 17.12 14.20 -9.46
CA ALA A 27 18.50 14.13 -9.86
C ALA A 27 19.59 14.80 -9.06
N LYS A 28 20.69 14.17 -9.05
CA LYS A 28 22.13 14.53 -8.90
C LYS A 28 22.54 15.30 -7.62
N ALA A 29 23.38 14.66 -6.84
CA ALA A 29 24.05 15.17 -5.66
C ALA A 29 24.85 16.49 -5.94
N ALA A 30 24.13 17.57 -5.89
CA ALA A 30 24.52 18.90 -5.44
C ALA A 30 23.70 19.14 -4.17
N GLU A 31 23.99 20.12 -3.35
CA GLU A 31 23.05 20.52 -2.29
C GLU A 31 21.67 20.68 -2.93
N GLU A 32 20.76 19.75 -2.59
CA GLU A 32 19.45 19.71 -3.22
C GLU A 32 18.73 20.96 -2.78
N GLY A 33 18.32 21.81 -3.71
CA GLY A 33 17.50 22.99 -3.44
C GLY A 33 16.13 22.59 -2.93
N PRO A 34 15.31 23.54 -2.44
CA PRO A 34 13.98 23.27 -1.91
C PRO A 34 13.04 22.62 -2.93
N GLU A 35 13.27 22.83 -4.23
CA GLU A 35 12.55 22.16 -5.32
C GLU A 35 12.75 20.65 -5.34
N SER A 36 13.79 20.12 -4.66
CA SER A 36 14.08 18.69 -4.61
C SER A 36 12.95 17.90 -3.95
N PHE A 37 12.18 18.52 -3.05
CA PHE A 37 11.02 17.89 -2.46
C PHE A 37 10.00 17.46 -3.52
N VAL A 38 9.79 18.25 -4.57
CA VAL A 38 8.90 17.92 -5.68
C VAL A 38 9.64 17.18 -6.81
N THR A 39 10.87 17.57 -7.11
CA THR A 39 11.59 17.03 -8.26
C THR A 39 12.21 15.65 -8.01
N THR A 40 12.57 15.26 -6.78
CA THR A 40 13.08 13.92 -6.48
C THR A 40 12.04 12.82 -6.69
N PRO A 41 10.81 12.89 -6.26
CA PRO A 41 9.75 12.02 -6.64
C PRO A 41 9.52 11.87 -8.18
N LEU A 42 9.51 12.89 -9.10
CA LEU A 42 9.44 12.76 -10.58
C LEU A 42 10.58 11.91 -11.15
N LYS A 43 11.77 11.95 -10.63
CA LYS A 43 12.91 11.11 -10.99
C LYS A 43 12.75 9.66 -10.59
N ALA A 44 12.26 9.36 -9.38
CA ALA A 44 12.08 7.98 -8.95
C ALA A 44 11.15 7.23 -9.91
N LEU A 45 10.08 7.87 -10.43
CA LEU A 45 9.22 7.28 -11.46
C LEU A 45 9.94 7.14 -12.81
N GLU A 46 10.58 8.21 -13.30
CA GLU A 46 11.30 8.17 -14.57
C GLU A 46 12.42 7.12 -14.55
N GLU A 47 13.19 7.05 -13.47
CA GLU A 47 14.28 6.09 -13.29
C GLU A 47 13.77 4.74 -12.78
N LYS A 48 12.48 4.60 -12.46
CA LYS A 48 11.90 3.41 -11.83
C LYS A 48 12.67 2.99 -10.57
N ASN A 49 13.02 3.99 -9.78
CA ASN A 49 13.86 3.86 -8.61
C ASN A 49 13.17 4.43 -7.35
N PRO A 50 12.22 3.71 -6.76
CA PRO A 50 11.47 4.19 -5.59
C PRO A 50 12.38 4.41 -4.36
N LYS A 51 13.59 3.85 -4.34
CA LYS A 51 14.57 4.12 -3.28
C LYS A 51 14.94 5.60 -3.20
N LEU A 52 14.88 6.36 -4.29
CA LEU A 52 15.18 7.80 -4.27
C LEU A 52 14.20 8.55 -3.34
N ILE A 53 12.96 8.11 -3.25
CA ILE A 53 11.96 8.69 -2.34
C ILE A 53 12.37 8.43 -0.88
N TRP A 54 12.84 7.23 -0.59
CA TRP A 54 13.38 6.91 0.73
C TRP A 54 14.60 7.77 1.06
N ASP A 55 15.53 7.90 0.10
CA ASP A 55 16.80 8.62 0.29
C ASP A 55 16.60 10.14 0.43
N MET A 56 15.45 10.69 0.03
CA MET A 56 15.11 12.10 0.26
C MET A 56 14.65 12.40 1.69
N LEU A 57 14.23 11.40 2.44
CA LEU A 57 13.83 11.57 3.82
C LEU A 57 15.03 11.89 4.73
N PRO A 58 14.87 12.74 5.76
CA PRO A 58 15.85 12.93 6.83
C PRO A 58 16.25 11.58 7.47
N ALA A 59 17.49 11.45 7.90
CA ALA A 59 17.98 10.21 8.49
C ALA A 59 17.22 9.83 9.79
N SER A 60 16.81 10.83 10.57
CA SER A 60 15.93 10.64 11.74
C SER A 60 14.60 10.02 11.34
N TYR A 61 13.96 10.51 10.26
CA TYR A 61 12.68 10.00 9.77
C TYR A 61 12.80 8.55 9.28
N GLN A 62 13.86 8.26 8.50
CA GLN A 62 14.15 6.88 8.08
C GLN A 62 14.32 5.94 9.27
N LYS A 63 15.03 6.40 10.32
CA LYS A 63 15.24 5.64 11.55
C LYS A 63 13.93 5.42 12.31
N ASP A 64 13.09 6.44 12.41
CA ASP A 64 11.80 6.34 13.09
C ASP A 64 10.87 5.36 12.39
N LEU A 65 10.72 5.46 11.06
CA LEU A 65 9.91 4.54 10.27
C LEU A 65 10.40 3.09 10.36
N ASN A 66 11.71 2.87 10.21
CA ASN A 66 12.30 1.54 10.43
C ASN A 66 12.03 1.04 11.85
N GLY A 67 12.18 1.92 12.85
CA GLY A 67 11.93 1.62 14.26
C GLY A 67 10.49 1.23 14.55
N LEU A 68 9.52 1.90 13.92
CA LEU A 68 8.11 1.57 14.01
C LEU A 68 7.82 0.15 13.50
N VAL A 69 8.26 -0.16 12.28
CA VAL A 69 8.03 -1.49 11.69
C VAL A 69 8.72 -2.59 12.48
N GLN A 70 9.95 -2.34 12.95
CA GLN A 70 10.69 -3.29 13.78
C GLN A 70 10.04 -3.49 15.16
N ALA A 71 9.52 -2.42 15.78
CA ALA A 71 8.80 -2.51 17.05
C ALA A 71 7.51 -3.32 16.90
N PHE A 72 6.71 -3.03 15.88
CA PHE A 72 5.55 -3.83 15.53
C PHE A 72 5.89 -5.31 15.37
N ALA A 73 6.93 -5.62 14.58
CA ALA A 73 7.33 -6.99 14.32
C ALA A 73 7.86 -7.74 15.55
N LYS A 74 8.29 -7.02 16.59
CA LYS A 74 8.67 -7.63 17.88
C LYS A 74 7.47 -8.05 18.69
N GLU A 75 6.41 -7.24 18.68
CA GLU A 75 5.17 -7.49 19.43
C GLU A 75 4.25 -8.47 18.70
N MET A 76 4.30 -8.53 17.37
CA MET A 76 3.44 -9.39 16.56
C MET A 76 3.74 -10.86 16.79
N ASP A 77 2.66 -11.65 16.92
CA ASP A 77 2.74 -13.10 17.01
C ASP A 77 3.17 -13.74 15.68
N ALA A 78 4.19 -14.59 15.75
CA ALA A 78 4.80 -15.19 14.56
C ALA A 78 3.85 -16.16 13.84
N GLU A 79 3.06 -16.96 14.60
CA GLU A 79 2.13 -17.92 13.98
C GLU A 79 1.01 -17.19 13.24
N LEU A 80 0.53 -16.09 13.82
CA LEU A 80 -0.52 -15.27 13.20
C LEU A 80 -0.01 -14.58 11.93
N TRP A 81 1.22 -14.04 11.99
CA TRP A 81 1.85 -13.40 10.82
C TRP A 81 2.07 -14.40 9.68
N ASP A 82 2.69 -15.53 9.98
CA ASP A 82 3.01 -16.55 8.98
C ASP A 82 1.71 -17.13 8.36
N ALA A 83 0.67 -17.32 9.18
CA ALA A 83 -0.63 -17.75 8.70
C ALA A 83 -1.27 -16.71 7.77
N GLY A 84 -1.17 -15.41 8.12
CA GLY A 84 -1.65 -14.29 7.28
C GLY A 84 -0.87 -14.17 5.98
N ALA A 85 0.45 -14.21 6.03
CA ALA A 85 1.30 -14.18 4.83
C ALA A 85 1.01 -15.38 3.90
N GLY A 86 0.81 -16.57 4.49
CA GLY A 86 0.39 -17.75 3.76
C GLY A 86 -0.97 -17.60 3.07
N LEU A 87 -1.94 -16.94 3.74
CA LEU A 87 -3.25 -16.63 3.18
C LEU A 87 -3.12 -15.65 2.00
N LEU A 88 -2.33 -14.59 2.13
CA LEU A 88 -2.09 -13.63 1.03
C LEU A 88 -1.49 -14.33 -0.20
N GLY A 89 -0.45 -15.15 0.00
CA GLY A 89 0.11 -15.96 -1.08
C GLY A 89 -0.90 -16.93 -1.70
N GLY A 90 -1.76 -17.52 -0.87
CA GLY A 90 -2.83 -18.40 -1.31
C GLY A 90 -3.90 -17.69 -2.16
N ILE A 91 -4.28 -16.48 -1.78
CA ILE A 91 -5.18 -15.61 -2.55
C ILE A 91 -4.50 -15.20 -3.87
N GLY A 92 -3.24 -14.76 -3.81
CA GLY A 92 -2.49 -14.38 -5.00
C GLY A 92 -2.42 -15.50 -6.04
N GLU A 93 -2.16 -16.73 -5.60
CA GLU A 93 -2.19 -17.91 -6.48
C GLU A 93 -3.60 -18.17 -7.06
N LEU A 94 -4.65 -18.03 -6.22
CA LEU A 94 -6.03 -18.19 -6.67
C LEU A 94 -6.37 -17.19 -7.78
N LEU A 95 -6.10 -15.91 -7.56
CA LEU A 95 -6.39 -14.85 -8.53
C LEU A 95 -5.70 -15.13 -9.87
N ARG A 96 -4.43 -15.54 -9.88
CA ARG A 96 -3.70 -15.85 -11.11
C ARG A 96 -4.21 -17.11 -11.81
N THR A 97 -4.48 -18.19 -11.05
CA THR A 97 -4.83 -19.49 -11.64
C THR A 97 -6.30 -19.61 -12.00
N LYS A 98 -7.18 -18.77 -11.44
CA LYS A 98 -8.63 -18.77 -11.68
C LYS A 98 -9.14 -17.47 -12.30
N LYS A 99 -8.24 -16.61 -12.80
CA LYS A 99 -8.60 -15.32 -13.38
C LYS A 99 -9.72 -15.39 -14.40
N ASP A 100 -9.67 -16.39 -15.31
CA ASP A 100 -10.66 -16.51 -16.37
C ASP A 100 -12.05 -16.91 -15.82
N LEU A 101 -12.10 -17.78 -14.80
CA LEU A 101 -13.33 -18.13 -14.13
C LEU A 101 -13.92 -16.94 -13.34
N ILE A 102 -13.07 -16.23 -12.61
CA ILE A 102 -13.47 -15.07 -11.82
C ILE A 102 -13.94 -13.96 -12.76
N ALA A 103 -13.20 -13.66 -13.81
CA ALA A 103 -13.56 -12.64 -14.79
C ALA A 103 -14.87 -12.95 -15.50
N GLY A 104 -15.09 -14.23 -15.89
CA GLY A 104 -16.35 -14.65 -16.48
C GLY A 104 -17.54 -14.43 -15.54
N MET A 105 -17.38 -14.70 -14.25
CA MET A 105 -18.43 -14.46 -13.26
C MET A 105 -18.67 -12.96 -13.01
N LEU A 106 -17.61 -12.15 -12.96
CA LEU A 106 -17.73 -10.70 -12.79
C LEU A 106 -18.40 -10.02 -13.98
N SER A 107 -18.15 -10.50 -15.20
CA SER A 107 -18.76 -9.95 -16.42
C SER A 107 -20.28 -10.25 -16.53
N GLU A 108 -20.82 -11.18 -15.73
CA GLU A 108 -22.26 -11.47 -15.64
C GLU A 108 -22.99 -10.51 -14.68
N ILE A 109 -22.26 -9.70 -13.92
CA ILE A 109 -22.82 -8.66 -13.05
C ILE A 109 -23.10 -7.41 -13.90
N ASP A 110 -24.34 -6.94 -13.95
CA ASP A 110 -24.82 -5.87 -14.84
C ASP A 110 -23.98 -4.59 -14.81
N GLU A 111 -23.40 -4.23 -13.63
CA GLU A 111 -22.55 -3.05 -13.46
C GLU A 111 -21.12 -3.25 -14.02
N ALA A 112 -20.65 -4.49 -14.12
CA ALA A 112 -19.31 -4.81 -14.66
C ALA A 112 -19.32 -5.11 -16.15
N GLY A 113 -20.48 -5.18 -16.81
CA GLY A 113 -20.62 -5.55 -18.23
C GLY A 113 -20.01 -4.54 -19.21
N GLU A 114 -19.66 -3.34 -18.77
CA GLU A 114 -18.97 -2.32 -19.57
C GLU A 114 -17.43 -2.50 -19.59
N ILE A 115 -16.87 -3.28 -18.64
CA ILE A 115 -15.42 -3.49 -18.56
C ILE A 115 -15.03 -4.68 -19.44
N PRO A 116 -14.08 -4.51 -20.39
CA PRO A 116 -13.59 -5.61 -21.20
C PRO A 116 -13.03 -6.77 -20.37
N LEU A 117 -13.39 -8.01 -20.72
CA LEU A 117 -12.94 -9.20 -20.01
C LEU A 117 -11.40 -9.31 -19.90
N SER A 118 -10.68 -8.77 -20.88
CA SER A 118 -9.22 -8.71 -20.88
C SER A 118 -8.67 -7.79 -19.78
N GLU A 119 -9.37 -6.69 -19.48
CA GLU A 119 -8.97 -5.78 -18.40
C GLU A 119 -9.20 -6.42 -17.04
N ILE A 120 -10.35 -7.09 -16.85
CA ILE A 120 -10.63 -7.83 -15.61
C ILE A 120 -9.58 -8.92 -15.39
N THR A 121 -9.28 -9.73 -16.41
CA THR A 121 -8.26 -10.79 -16.29
C THR A 121 -6.86 -10.25 -16.06
N GLY A 122 -6.51 -9.13 -16.70
CA GLY A 122 -5.25 -8.42 -16.49
C GLY A 122 -5.11 -7.89 -15.07
N GLY A 123 -6.15 -7.25 -14.55
CA GLY A 123 -6.20 -6.76 -13.16
C GLY A 123 -6.07 -7.87 -12.12
N LEU A 124 -6.78 -8.99 -12.32
CA LEU A 124 -6.68 -10.17 -11.44
C LEU A 124 -5.28 -10.80 -11.45
N GLU A 125 -4.63 -10.88 -12.62
CA GLU A 125 -3.27 -11.39 -12.73
C GLU A 125 -2.27 -10.47 -12.04
N MET A 126 -2.40 -9.16 -12.23
CA MET A 126 -1.58 -8.15 -11.57
C MET A 126 -1.75 -8.21 -10.05
N ALA A 127 -2.98 -8.17 -9.55
CA ALA A 127 -3.28 -8.27 -8.13
C ALA A 127 -2.75 -9.57 -7.52
N GLY A 128 -2.94 -10.69 -8.20
CA GLY A 128 -2.44 -11.99 -7.76
C GLY A 128 -0.91 -12.06 -7.72
N THR A 129 -0.24 -11.44 -8.69
CA THR A 129 1.22 -11.37 -8.74
C THR A 129 1.76 -10.46 -7.63
N LEU A 130 1.09 -9.35 -7.36
CA LEU A 130 1.41 -8.44 -6.27
C LEU A 130 1.35 -9.15 -4.91
N LEU A 131 0.25 -9.82 -4.61
CA LEU A 131 0.07 -10.54 -3.34
C LEU A 131 1.11 -11.65 -3.16
N ASP A 132 1.44 -12.37 -4.23
CA ASP A 132 2.47 -13.41 -4.20
C ASP A 132 3.87 -12.82 -3.95
N LYS A 133 4.21 -11.71 -4.61
CA LYS A 133 5.47 -11.00 -4.38
C LYS A 133 5.55 -10.43 -2.95
N LEU A 134 4.46 -9.85 -2.45
CA LEU A 134 4.38 -9.33 -1.08
C LEU A 134 4.60 -10.45 -0.06
N ALA A 135 3.90 -11.57 -0.20
CA ALA A 135 4.03 -12.72 0.71
C ALA A 135 5.45 -13.33 0.71
N LYS A 136 6.17 -13.24 -0.42
CA LYS A 136 7.54 -13.73 -0.58
C LYS A 136 8.63 -12.72 -0.27
N SER A 137 8.28 -11.44 -0.16
CA SER A 137 9.22 -10.36 0.17
C SER A 137 9.68 -10.41 1.63
N ASP A 138 10.56 -9.50 2.00
CA ASP A 138 10.96 -9.32 3.40
C ASP A 138 9.77 -8.90 4.29
N LEU A 139 8.76 -8.25 3.71
CA LEU A 139 7.53 -7.89 4.41
C LEU A 139 6.66 -9.11 4.75
N GLY A 140 6.74 -10.21 4.01
CA GLY A 140 6.02 -11.45 4.29
C GLY A 140 6.61 -12.27 5.43
N SER A 141 7.81 -11.93 5.93
CA SER A 141 8.50 -12.67 6.99
C SER A 141 8.69 -11.84 8.24
N LEU A 142 8.03 -12.23 9.34
CA LEU A 142 8.15 -11.50 10.61
C LEU A 142 9.60 -11.42 11.11
N ASN A 143 10.39 -12.47 10.92
CA ASN A 143 11.81 -12.46 11.30
C ASN A 143 12.62 -11.42 10.53
N LYS A 144 12.30 -11.19 9.25
CA LYS A 144 12.93 -10.16 8.44
C LYS A 144 12.43 -8.76 8.81
N LEU A 145 11.14 -8.61 9.10
CA LEU A 145 10.57 -7.35 9.56
C LEU A 145 11.20 -6.84 10.86
N ARG A 146 11.62 -7.72 11.76
CA ARG A 146 12.30 -7.34 13.01
C ARG A 146 13.63 -6.61 12.81
N THR A 147 14.21 -6.71 11.64
CA THR A 147 15.47 -6.06 11.26
C THR A 147 15.36 -5.37 9.90
N VAL A 148 14.13 -5.05 9.49
CA VAL A 148 13.87 -4.47 8.18
C VAL A 148 14.60 -3.14 8.00
N ASP A 149 15.09 -2.93 6.80
CA ASP A 149 15.47 -1.63 6.26
C ASP A 149 14.51 -1.30 5.12
N LEU A 150 13.63 -0.34 5.37
CA LEU A 150 12.61 0.07 4.40
C LEU A 150 13.23 0.66 3.13
N GLY A 151 14.45 1.23 3.20
CA GLY A 151 15.19 1.65 2.03
C GLY A 151 15.54 0.47 1.11
N ASN A 152 15.92 -0.67 1.68
CA ASN A 152 16.13 -1.90 0.92
C ASN A 152 14.82 -2.48 0.38
N VAL A 153 13.73 -2.36 1.13
CA VAL A 153 12.40 -2.78 0.64
C VAL A 153 11.98 -1.91 -0.54
N ALA A 154 12.19 -0.60 -0.46
CA ALA A 154 11.91 0.32 -1.57
C ALA A 154 12.75 -0.02 -2.80
N ASP A 155 14.04 -0.34 -2.61
CA ASP A 155 14.95 -0.70 -3.71
C ASP A 155 14.61 -2.05 -4.38
N THR A 156 14.13 -3.02 -3.62
CA THR A 156 13.84 -4.38 -4.11
C THR A 156 12.38 -4.54 -4.49
N PHE A 157 11.51 -4.61 -3.48
CA PHE A 157 10.07 -4.81 -3.67
C PHE A 157 9.44 -3.64 -4.43
N GLY A 158 9.83 -2.39 -4.12
CA GLY A 158 9.32 -1.21 -4.82
C GLY A 158 9.64 -1.22 -6.32
N ARG A 159 10.88 -1.57 -6.73
CA ARG A 159 11.23 -1.72 -8.16
C ARG A 159 10.44 -2.86 -8.82
N ASP A 160 10.27 -3.96 -8.13
CA ASP A 160 9.47 -5.08 -8.61
C ASP A 160 8.02 -4.68 -8.87
N MET A 161 7.47 -3.82 -8.00
CA MET A 161 6.13 -3.26 -8.15
C MET A 161 6.02 -2.34 -9.36
N MET A 162 6.93 -1.41 -9.52
CA MET A 162 6.94 -0.50 -10.67
C MET A 162 7.06 -1.27 -11.98
N LYS A 163 7.90 -2.31 -12.01
CA LYS A 163 8.01 -3.19 -13.16
C LYS A 163 6.71 -3.94 -13.44
N LEU A 164 6.03 -4.44 -12.40
CA LEU A 164 4.76 -5.15 -12.55
C LEU A 164 3.69 -4.24 -13.15
N ILE A 165 3.58 -2.99 -12.66
CA ILE A 165 2.66 -1.98 -13.18
C ILE A 165 2.96 -1.72 -14.66
N GLU A 166 4.22 -1.48 -15.00
CA GLU A 166 4.64 -1.24 -16.39
C GLU A 166 4.32 -2.43 -17.32
N ASP A 167 4.66 -3.63 -16.89
CA ASP A 167 4.44 -4.85 -17.68
C ASP A 167 2.92 -5.08 -17.90
N SER A 168 2.10 -4.82 -16.87
CA SER A 168 0.64 -4.96 -16.94
C SER A 168 0.02 -3.90 -17.87
N ALA A 169 0.45 -2.65 -17.76
CA ALA A 169 -0.02 -1.57 -18.61
C ALA A 169 0.35 -1.79 -20.08
N LYS A 170 1.58 -2.24 -20.35
CA LYS A 170 1.98 -2.64 -21.70
C LYS A 170 1.12 -3.75 -22.28
N ALA A 171 0.76 -4.73 -21.45
CA ALA A 171 -0.13 -5.81 -21.88
C ALA A 171 -1.55 -5.31 -22.17
N ALA A 172 -2.00 -4.25 -21.48
CA ALA A 172 -3.26 -3.55 -21.75
C ALA A 172 -3.19 -2.56 -22.94
N GLY A 173 -1.99 -2.36 -23.51
CA GLY A 173 -1.78 -1.39 -24.60
C GLY A 173 -1.59 0.05 -24.12
N GLU A 174 -1.39 0.28 -22.85
CA GLU A 174 -1.14 1.57 -22.24
C GLU A 174 0.34 1.96 -22.37
N ALA A 175 0.60 3.13 -22.93
CA ALA A 175 1.96 3.59 -23.24
C ALA A 175 2.62 4.30 -22.04
N ASP A 176 1.82 4.94 -21.19
CA ASP A 176 2.30 5.76 -20.06
C ASP A 176 1.55 5.40 -18.74
N PRO A 177 1.87 4.26 -18.12
CA PRO A 177 1.18 3.78 -16.92
C PRO A 177 1.40 4.67 -15.69
N PHE A 178 2.39 5.54 -15.74
CA PHE A 178 2.72 6.45 -14.64
C PHE A 178 2.33 7.90 -14.92
N GLY A 179 1.70 8.18 -16.07
CA GLY A 179 1.32 9.54 -16.45
C GLY A 179 2.52 10.48 -16.63
N LEU A 180 3.70 9.94 -17.00
CA LEU A 180 4.94 10.72 -17.08
C LEU A 180 4.85 11.90 -18.05
N GLU A 181 4.06 11.78 -19.14
CA GLU A 181 3.85 12.89 -20.08
C GLU A 181 3.13 14.06 -19.41
N THR A 182 2.11 13.77 -18.61
CA THR A 182 1.36 14.77 -17.85
C THR A 182 2.24 15.40 -16.76
N LEU A 183 3.02 14.55 -16.07
CA LEU A 183 3.89 14.97 -14.98
C LEU A 183 5.07 15.85 -15.43
N ARG A 184 5.51 15.74 -16.68
CA ARG A 184 6.51 16.65 -17.29
C ARG A 184 6.02 18.09 -17.41
N GLY A 185 4.72 18.31 -17.29
CA GLY A 185 4.12 19.64 -17.22
C GLY A 185 4.33 20.37 -15.90
N ILE A 186 4.70 19.66 -14.84
CA ILE A 186 4.93 20.21 -13.50
C ILE A 186 6.15 21.12 -13.52
N LYS A 187 5.97 22.34 -13.01
CA LYS A 187 7.03 23.32 -12.84
C LYS A 187 7.13 23.71 -11.36
N VAL A 188 8.33 23.79 -10.87
CA VAL A 188 8.61 24.22 -9.51
C VAL A 188 9.47 25.47 -9.57
N GLU A 189 9.06 26.50 -8.86
CA GLU A 189 9.77 27.77 -8.74
C GLU A 189 10.04 28.03 -7.26
N VAL A 190 11.27 28.38 -6.92
CA VAL A 190 11.63 28.84 -5.58
C VAL A 190 11.23 30.30 -5.45
N VAL A 191 10.21 30.59 -4.66
CA VAL A 191 9.70 31.94 -4.44
C VAL A 191 10.58 32.69 -3.43
N SER A 192 11.00 31.99 -2.37
CA SER A 192 11.91 32.52 -1.36
C SER A 192 12.72 31.42 -0.69
N GLU A 193 13.93 31.73 -0.25
CA GLU A 193 14.79 30.83 0.52
C GLU A 193 15.64 31.64 1.52
N ASP A 194 15.70 31.20 2.78
CA ASP A 194 16.52 31.81 3.82
C ASP A 194 17.54 30.83 4.45
N GLY A 195 17.91 29.79 3.71
CA GLY A 195 18.91 28.78 4.07
C GLY A 195 18.33 27.57 4.80
N SER A 196 17.31 27.72 5.64
CA SER A 196 16.63 26.60 6.33
C SER A 196 15.13 26.53 6.05
N ASN A 197 14.54 27.61 5.55
CA ASN A 197 13.15 27.67 5.15
C ASN A 197 13.08 28.13 3.70
N ALA A 198 12.12 27.63 2.97
CA ALA A 198 11.84 28.10 1.63
C ALA A 198 10.34 28.01 1.33
N THR A 199 9.91 28.84 0.38
CA THR A 199 8.60 28.73 -0.24
C THR A 199 8.80 28.33 -1.67
N ILE A 200 8.22 27.25 -2.10
CA ILE A 200 8.20 26.79 -3.49
C ILE A 200 6.80 26.94 -4.06
N LYS A 201 6.74 27.32 -5.35
CA LYS A 201 5.49 27.37 -6.09
C LYS A 201 5.47 26.21 -7.09
N VAL A 202 4.45 25.39 -6.99
CA VAL A 202 4.22 24.26 -7.88
C VAL A 202 3.09 24.63 -8.84
N SER A 203 3.28 24.41 -10.13
CA SER A 203 2.29 24.68 -11.17
C SER A 203 2.29 23.57 -12.22
N GLY A 204 1.18 23.45 -12.95
CA GLY A 204 1.02 22.40 -13.96
C GLY A 204 0.72 21.03 -13.33
N LEU A 205 0.28 20.99 -12.08
CA LEU A 205 -0.31 19.78 -11.50
C LEU A 205 -1.56 19.43 -12.29
N PRO A 206 -1.70 18.19 -12.75
CA PRO A 206 -2.95 17.75 -13.38
C PRO A 206 -4.09 17.75 -12.34
N GLU A 207 -5.30 18.09 -12.78
CA GLU A 207 -6.51 18.06 -11.94
C GLU A 207 -6.78 16.66 -11.33
N VAL A 208 -6.13 15.63 -11.87
CA VAL A 208 -6.24 14.22 -11.47
C VAL A 208 -5.37 13.88 -10.25
N PHE A 209 -4.58 14.81 -9.70
CA PHE A 209 -3.91 14.61 -8.40
C PHE A 209 -4.86 14.84 -7.21
N ASP A 210 -6.14 14.60 -7.43
CA ASP A 210 -7.08 14.34 -6.36
C ASP A 210 -6.83 12.91 -5.86
N PHE A 211 -6.25 12.78 -4.68
CA PHE A 211 -6.06 11.47 -4.04
C PHE A 211 -7.40 10.74 -3.84
N GLY A 212 -8.53 11.46 -3.84
CA GLY A 212 -9.86 10.90 -3.90
C GLY A 212 -10.12 10.11 -5.19
N ALA A 213 -9.52 10.50 -6.32
CA ALA A 213 -9.64 9.76 -7.58
C ALA A 213 -8.95 8.38 -7.57
N LEU A 214 -8.02 8.11 -6.66
CA LEU A 214 -7.47 6.76 -6.43
C LEU A 214 -8.53 5.79 -5.89
N THR A 215 -9.58 6.31 -5.25
CA THR A 215 -10.74 5.52 -4.80
C THR A 215 -11.73 5.24 -5.93
N GLU A 216 -11.67 6.04 -7.02
CA GLU A 216 -12.55 5.95 -8.18
C GLU A 216 -11.92 5.21 -9.38
N LEU A 217 -10.74 4.58 -9.22
CA LEU A 217 -10.16 3.76 -10.28
C LEU A 217 -11.17 2.69 -10.72
N PRO A 218 -11.38 2.49 -12.06
CA PRO A 218 -12.20 1.40 -12.58
C PRO A 218 -11.62 0.06 -12.10
N GLY A 219 -12.27 -0.58 -11.17
CA GLY A 219 -11.77 -1.71 -10.39
C GLY A 219 -11.20 -1.32 -9.04
N GLY A 220 -11.52 -0.12 -8.54
CA GLY A 220 -11.09 0.44 -7.26
C GLY A 220 -10.96 -0.61 -6.17
N LEU A 221 -10.03 -0.41 -5.25
CA LEU A 221 -9.85 -1.33 -4.11
C LEU A 221 -11.24 -1.70 -3.57
N PRO A 222 -11.60 -2.99 -3.50
CA PRO A 222 -12.95 -3.39 -3.11
C PRO A 222 -13.33 -2.67 -1.83
N PRO A 223 -14.49 -1.95 -1.80
CA PRO A 223 -14.93 -1.29 -0.58
C PRO A 223 -15.07 -2.36 0.50
N GLY A 224 -14.33 -2.19 1.58
CA GLY A 224 -14.37 -3.13 2.71
C GLY A 224 -13.26 -4.17 2.73
N LEU A 225 -12.12 -3.98 2.08
CA LEU A 225 -10.92 -4.72 2.47
C LEU A 225 -10.63 -4.37 3.94
N PRO A 226 -10.86 -5.31 4.88
CA PRO A 226 -10.62 -5.04 6.28
C PRO A 226 -9.13 -4.74 6.47
N GLY A 227 -8.81 -3.50 6.84
CA GLY A 227 -7.45 -3.11 7.16
C GLY A 227 -6.81 -2.04 6.27
N LEU A 228 -7.47 -1.56 5.22
CA LEU A 228 -7.05 -0.32 4.56
C LEU A 228 -7.70 0.87 5.29
N PRO A 229 -6.94 1.95 5.57
CA PRO A 229 -7.50 3.18 6.11
C PRO A 229 -8.41 3.80 5.07
N ASP A 230 -9.36 4.56 5.52
CA ASP A 230 -9.93 5.60 4.69
C ASP A 230 -8.77 6.51 4.29
N LEU A 231 -8.55 6.69 2.99
CA LEU A 231 -7.44 7.52 2.49
C LEU A 231 -7.55 8.96 3.02
N ASP A 232 -8.75 9.41 3.34
CA ASP A 232 -9.04 10.70 3.98
C ASP A 232 -8.56 10.77 5.45
N GLU A 233 -8.31 9.63 6.10
CA GLU A 233 -7.75 9.58 7.46
C GLU A 233 -6.20 9.54 7.46
N LEU A 234 -5.57 9.53 6.30
CA LEU A 234 -4.11 9.57 6.23
C LEU A 234 -3.61 10.98 6.58
N PRO A 235 -2.59 11.11 7.43
CA PRO A 235 -2.02 12.42 7.79
C PRO A 235 -1.42 13.18 6.60
N PHE A 236 -1.49 12.61 5.40
CA PHE A 236 -1.04 13.19 4.13
C PHE A 236 -2.20 13.58 3.20
N ALA A 237 -3.46 13.28 3.54
CA ALA A 237 -4.61 13.63 2.73
C ALA A 237 -4.79 15.15 2.60
N ASP A 238 -4.48 15.89 3.66
CA ASP A 238 -4.56 17.36 3.70
C ASP A 238 -3.46 18.06 2.85
N PHE A 239 -2.48 17.31 2.31
CA PHE A 239 -1.41 17.90 1.48
C PHE A 239 -1.87 18.35 0.09
N THR A 240 -3.13 18.14 -0.28
CA THR A 240 -3.69 18.61 -1.54
C THR A 240 -4.10 20.08 -1.51
N ASP A 241 -4.26 20.67 -0.32
CA ASP A 241 -4.58 22.08 -0.16
C ASP A 241 -3.32 22.97 -0.28
N PHE A 242 -2.76 23.01 -1.50
CA PHE A 242 -1.81 24.06 -1.86
C PHE A 242 -2.56 25.38 -1.99
N GLU A 243 -2.65 26.16 -0.91
CA GLU A 243 -3.16 27.54 -1.03
C GLU A 243 -2.35 28.27 -2.10
N ASN A 244 -2.99 28.59 -3.24
CA ASN A 244 -2.38 29.24 -4.40
C ASN A 244 -1.21 28.50 -5.09
N GLY A 245 -1.03 27.19 -4.85
CA GLY A 245 0.07 26.39 -5.41
C GLY A 245 1.42 26.63 -4.71
N GLU A 246 1.44 27.29 -3.53
CA GLU A 246 2.65 27.55 -2.76
C GLU A 246 2.77 26.54 -1.60
N LEU A 247 3.98 26.02 -1.40
CA LEU A 247 4.34 25.09 -0.34
C LEU A 247 5.51 25.61 0.48
N GLU A 248 5.33 25.72 1.79
CA GLU A 248 6.42 26.01 2.70
C GLU A 248 7.19 24.74 3.02
N VAL A 249 8.50 24.78 2.80
CA VAL A 249 9.42 23.67 3.10
C VAL A 249 10.51 24.12 4.07
N VAL A 250 10.97 23.20 4.90
CA VAL A 250 12.05 23.44 5.87
C VAL A 250 13.16 22.40 5.70
N LYS A 251 14.37 22.76 6.04
CA LYS A 251 15.54 21.90 5.93
C LYS A 251 15.78 21.14 7.23
N VAL A 252 15.52 19.83 7.24
CA VAL A 252 15.75 18.92 8.36
C VAL A 252 16.92 18.00 7.98
N GLU A 253 18.01 18.03 8.74
CA GLU A 253 19.22 17.22 8.48
C GLU A 253 19.74 17.30 7.03
N GLY A 254 19.62 18.49 6.43
CA GLY A 254 20.05 18.73 5.06
C GLY A 254 19.06 18.31 3.97
N LYS A 255 17.90 17.78 4.34
CA LYS A 255 16.80 17.39 3.43
C LYS A 255 15.65 18.37 3.54
N TRP A 256 15.03 18.70 2.41
CA TRP A 256 13.86 19.57 2.39
C TRP A 256 12.60 18.75 2.58
N VAL A 257 11.77 19.14 3.54
CA VAL A 257 10.48 18.53 3.86
C VAL A 257 9.42 19.62 4.05
N PRO A 258 8.14 19.34 3.80
CA PRO A 258 7.08 20.28 4.12
C PRO A 258 7.12 20.68 5.59
N LYS A 259 6.94 21.97 5.84
CA LYS A 259 7.02 22.55 7.19
C LYS A 259 6.00 21.93 8.16
N GLU A 260 4.82 21.63 7.66
CA GLU A 260 3.75 21.00 8.43
C GLU A 260 4.12 19.55 8.82
N ILE A 261 4.71 18.80 7.89
CA ILE A 261 5.23 17.44 8.19
C ILE A 261 6.31 17.55 9.26
N ALA A 262 7.25 18.48 9.10
CA ALA A 262 8.33 18.63 10.08
C ALA A 262 7.79 18.99 11.47
N ALA A 263 6.75 19.80 11.54
CA ALA A 263 6.12 20.21 12.80
C ALA A 263 5.33 19.07 13.47
N ALA A 264 4.65 18.24 12.69
CA ALA A 264 3.81 17.16 13.20
C ALA A 264 4.55 15.82 13.38
N TRP A 265 5.81 15.69 12.91
CA TRP A 265 6.51 14.41 12.83
C TRP A 265 6.63 13.68 14.17
N GLU A 266 7.09 14.37 15.22
CA GLU A 266 7.32 13.77 16.53
C GLU A 266 6.01 13.27 17.15
N ASP A 267 4.95 14.04 17.04
CA ASP A 267 3.61 13.67 17.53
C ASP A 267 3.08 12.47 16.76
N ALA A 268 3.15 12.49 15.42
CA ALA A 268 2.69 11.39 14.57
C ALA A 268 3.44 10.07 14.86
N ILE A 269 4.76 10.13 15.07
CA ILE A 269 5.55 8.95 15.44
C ILE A 269 5.22 8.47 16.86
N SER A 270 4.93 9.39 17.79
CA SER A 270 4.53 9.04 19.14
C SER A 270 3.18 8.33 19.16
N ASP A 271 2.19 8.89 18.46
CA ASP A 271 0.86 8.31 18.31
C ASP A 271 0.90 6.93 17.65
N ALA A 272 1.69 6.80 16.57
CA ALA A 272 1.88 5.51 15.91
C ALA A 272 2.51 4.46 16.85
N LYS A 273 3.46 4.84 17.71
CA LYS A 273 4.05 3.95 18.73
C LYS A 273 3.02 3.53 19.78
N GLU A 274 2.18 4.46 20.24
CA GLU A 274 1.12 4.18 21.21
C GLU A 274 0.07 3.23 20.64
N GLU A 275 -0.38 3.46 19.41
CA GLU A 275 -1.33 2.58 18.72
C GLU A 275 -0.77 1.18 18.52
N MET A 276 0.53 1.06 18.19
CA MET A 276 1.18 -0.24 18.01
C MET A 276 1.45 -1.00 19.32
N GLY A 277 1.66 -0.29 20.43
CA GLY A 277 1.90 -0.90 21.73
C GLY A 277 0.77 -1.82 22.24
N GLY A 278 -0.41 -1.76 21.63
CA GLY A 278 -1.53 -2.65 21.95
C GLY A 278 -1.65 -3.90 21.06
N VAL A 279 -0.79 -4.06 20.06
CA VAL A 279 -0.88 -5.18 19.10
C VAL A 279 -0.40 -6.49 19.72
N GLY A 280 0.61 -6.44 20.59
CA GLY A 280 1.14 -7.60 21.33
C GLY A 280 0.23 -8.10 22.45
N GLU A 281 -0.72 -7.29 22.91
CA GLU A 281 -1.65 -7.61 24.00
C GLU A 281 -2.91 -8.37 23.56
N MET A 282 -2.88 -9.04 22.40
CA MET A 282 -4.02 -9.84 21.95
C MET A 282 -4.26 -10.98 22.96
N ALA A 283 -5.49 -11.06 23.48
CA ALA A 283 -5.84 -12.15 24.37
C ALA A 283 -5.66 -13.51 23.67
N ALA A 284 -5.28 -14.54 24.42
CA ALA A 284 -5.04 -15.86 23.84
C ALA A 284 -6.26 -16.40 23.08
N GLU A 285 -7.46 -16.07 23.53
CA GLU A 285 -8.73 -16.43 22.90
C GLU A 285 -8.90 -15.72 21.54
N ASP A 286 -8.62 -14.41 21.46
CA ASP A 286 -8.69 -13.63 20.24
C ASP A 286 -7.68 -14.13 19.21
N LYS A 287 -6.44 -14.49 19.65
CA LYS A 287 -5.44 -15.11 18.79
C LYS A 287 -5.91 -16.45 18.24
N GLN A 288 -6.45 -17.32 19.08
CA GLN A 288 -6.97 -18.62 18.64
C GLN A 288 -8.12 -18.47 17.66
N MET A 289 -9.01 -17.51 17.89
CA MET A 289 -10.10 -17.18 16.95
C MET A 289 -9.55 -16.71 15.61
N ALA A 290 -8.60 -15.75 15.60
CA ALA A 290 -7.99 -15.25 14.38
C ALA A 290 -7.27 -16.36 13.59
N LEU A 291 -6.48 -17.20 14.26
CA LEU A 291 -5.83 -18.36 13.65
C LEU A 291 -6.86 -19.37 13.11
N GLY A 292 -7.95 -19.58 13.83
CA GLY A 292 -9.04 -20.45 13.39
C GLY A 292 -9.66 -19.95 12.08
N VAL A 293 -9.97 -18.67 12.00
CA VAL A 293 -10.49 -18.02 10.78
C VAL A 293 -9.51 -18.12 9.62
N ILE A 294 -8.22 -17.79 9.83
CA ILE A 294 -7.20 -17.87 8.79
C ILE A 294 -7.02 -19.31 8.30
N LYS A 295 -7.00 -20.30 9.19
CA LYS A 295 -6.92 -21.73 8.84
C LYS A 295 -8.14 -22.19 8.05
N ALA A 296 -9.34 -21.74 8.43
CA ALA A 296 -10.57 -22.03 7.69
C ALA A 296 -10.53 -21.43 6.27
N LEU A 297 -10.10 -20.17 6.14
CA LEU A 297 -9.91 -19.50 4.85
C LEU A 297 -8.89 -20.24 3.98
N ASN A 298 -7.73 -20.60 4.52
CA ASN A 298 -6.71 -21.38 3.80
C ASN A 298 -7.23 -22.76 3.35
N GLY A 299 -8.00 -23.43 4.19
CA GLY A 299 -8.68 -24.70 3.83
C GLY A 299 -9.66 -24.51 2.68
N SER A 300 -10.43 -23.43 2.73
CA SER A 300 -11.40 -23.06 1.69
C SER A 300 -10.74 -22.72 0.37
N LEU A 301 -9.64 -21.95 0.40
CA LEU A 301 -8.84 -21.64 -0.81
C LEU A 301 -8.39 -22.92 -1.53
N ALA A 302 -8.00 -23.96 -0.78
CA ALA A 302 -7.60 -25.22 -1.36
C ALA A 302 -8.75 -25.93 -2.09
N GLY A 303 -9.99 -25.77 -1.63
CA GLY A 303 -11.21 -26.22 -2.30
C GLY A 303 -11.49 -25.43 -3.57
N ILE A 304 -11.47 -24.10 -3.47
CA ILE A 304 -11.73 -23.18 -4.59
C ILE A 304 -10.71 -23.37 -5.72
N LYS A 305 -9.43 -23.58 -5.40
CA LYS A 305 -8.37 -23.84 -6.39
C LYS A 305 -8.64 -25.10 -7.23
N LYS A 306 -9.39 -26.08 -6.72
CA LYS A 306 -9.73 -27.32 -7.44
C LYS A 306 -10.89 -27.15 -8.42
N ALA A 307 -11.68 -26.10 -8.29
CA ALA A 307 -12.82 -25.82 -9.16
C ALA A 307 -12.35 -25.65 -10.62
N LYS A 308 -13.09 -26.26 -11.54
CA LYS A 308 -12.79 -26.21 -12.99
C LYS A 308 -13.90 -25.53 -13.80
N THR A 309 -15.07 -25.36 -13.19
CA THR A 309 -16.23 -24.69 -13.81
C THR A 309 -16.76 -23.58 -12.90
N PRO A 310 -17.49 -22.59 -13.44
CA PRO A 310 -18.12 -21.53 -12.66
C PRO A 310 -19.00 -22.08 -11.51
N GLU A 311 -19.78 -23.12 -11.76
CA GLU A 311 -20.67 -23.72 -10.77
C GLU A 311 -19.89 -24.35 -9.61
N GLN A 312 -18.80 -25.07 -9.93
CA GLN A 312 -17.90 -25.61 -8.91
C GLN A 312 -17.22 -24.53 -8.10
N PHE A 313 -16.85 -23.44 -8.75
CA PHE A 313 -16.21 -22.29 -8.11
C PHE A 313 -17.19 -21.58 -7.16
N GLN A 314 -18.44 -21.31 -7.60
CA GLN A 314 -19.49 -20.72 -6.77
C GLN A 314 -19.82 -21.62 -5.57
N MET A 315 -19.93 -22.92 -5.79
CA MET A 315 -20.20 -23.88 -4.70
C MET A 315 -19.07 -23.88 -3.67
N ALA A 316 -17.81 -23.84 -4.13
CA ALA A 316 -16.66 -23.79 -3.25
C ALA A 316 -16.57 -22.46 -2.47
N LEU A 317 -16.92 -21.31 -3.10
CA LEU A 317 -17.04 -20.02 -2.42
C LEU A 317 -18.12 -20.05 -1.34
N MET A 318 -19.29 -20.60 -1.65
CA MET A 318 -20.39 -20.71 -0.69
C MET A 318 -20.00 -21.58 0.52
N GLN A 319 -19.31 -22.70 0.27
CA GLN A 319 -18.79 -23.56 1.34
C GLN A 319 -17.72 -22.83 2.17
N ALA A 320 -16.85 -22.01 1.53
CA ALA A 320 -15.87 -21.20 2.19
C ALA A 320 -16.53 -20.19 3.15
N THR A 321 -17.54 -19.48 2.67
CA THR A 321 -18.27 -18.47 3.47
C THR A 321 -18.96 -19.13 4.65
N MET A 322 -19.65 -20.27 4.45
CA MET A 322 -20.27 -21.02 5.54
C MET A 322 -19.23 -21.53 6.54
N GLY A 323 -18.09 -22.03 6.07
CA GLY A 323 -17.00 -22.51 6.93
C GLY A 323 -16.42 -21.41 7.83
N VAL A 324 -16.26 -20.21 7.29
CA VAL A 324 -15.81 -19.04 8.06
C VAL A 324 -16.87 -18.61 9.10
N MET A 325 -18.14 -18.56 8.70
CA MET A 325 -19.23 -18.20 9.63
C MET A 325 -19.36 -19.21 10.78
N MET A 326 -19.23 -20.50 10.50
CA MET A 326 -19.26 -21.55 11.53
C MET A 326 -17.99 -21.59 12.38
N GLY A 327 -16.82 -21.31 11.80
CA GLY A 327 -15.55 -21.23 12.52
C GLY A 327 -15.44 -20.01 13.42
N ALA A 328 -16.03 -18.88 13.02
CA ALA A 328 -16.11 -17.66 13.83
C ALA A 328 -17.19 -17.72 14.92
N GLY A 329 -18.20 -18.58 14.77
CA GLY A 329 -19.35 -18.72 15.68
C GLY A 329 -19.24 -19.84 16.72
N GLY A 330 -18.08 -20.51 16.83
CA GLY A 330 -17.83 -21.59 17.80
C GLY A 330 -17.63 -21.16 19.25
N GLY A 331 -17.98 -19.91 19.61
CA GLY A 331 -18.12 -19.45 20.98
C GLY A 331 -19.52 -19.77 21.48
N ASP A 332 -19.61 -20.68 22.43
CA ASP A 332 -20.74 -21.13 23.22
C ASP A 332 -21.97 -20.20 23.23
N PHE A 333 -23.05 -20.59 22.54
CA PHE A 333 -24.39 -20.26 22.95
C PHE A 333 -24.85 -21.32 23.95
N GLY A 334 -24.31 -21.26 25.15
CA GLY A 334 -24.74 -22.00 26.30
C GLY A 334 -25.19 -21.06 27.41
#